data_abeb79c2a6b3329dbf183206f0440573
#
_entry.id   abeb79c2a6b3329dbf183206f0440573
#
_cell.length_a   1.000
_cell.length_b   1.000
_cell.length_c   1.000
_cell.angle_alpha   90.00
_cell.angle_beta   90.00
_cell.angle_gamma   90.00
#
_symmetry.space_group_name_H-M   'P 1'
#
loop_
_entity.id
_entity.type
_entity.pdbx_description
1 polymer ?
#
loop_
_entity_poly.entity_id
_entity_poly.type
_entity_poly.pdbx_seq_one_letter_code
_entity_poly.pdbx_strand_id
1 'polypeptide(L)'
;MNQVEYISAMIIFLFGVVVIIYFALSFNLIQHKDYLTAVENNLRKEIEITYSKYYVSNNRGTCLIISSEAIPKNIVNNPNNLTILDSQGEEKRFQWNGNNLAVEKNNGQYIFIISPNSTPTTGVNCDEQPTTPNFSLEEKFKAISFDKLKEFQENYSTNYEILKEVVAENKNFNLEVSPCLIFKGMTVSRHIPKNVEVTAGEFPVKLFITPKIICDVKVTIKLWD
;
A
#
# COMPACT_ATOMS: atom_id res chain seq x y z
N MET A 1 -9.30 -41.04 53.77
CA MET A 1 -8.75 -40.65 52.45
C MET A 1 -7.28 -40.99 52.43
N ASN A 2 -6.84 -41.91 51.54
CA ASN A 2 -5.46 -42.32 51.48
C ASN A 2 -4.60 -41.17 50.94
N GLN A 3 -3.36 -41.03 51.43
CA GLN A 3 -2.43 -39.97 50.97
C GLN A 3 -2.27 -39.96 49.43
N VAL A 4 -2.36 -41.10 48.79
CA VAL A 4 -2.30 -41.28 47.33
C VAL A 4 -3.49 -40.61 46.62
N GLU A 5 -4.71 -40.73 47.19
CA GLU A 5 -5.92 -40.09 46.63
C GLU A 5 -5.84 -38.57 46.72
N TYR A 6 -5.30 -38.02 47.81
CA TYR A 6 -5.11 -36.59 47.99
C TYR A 6 -4.08 -36.05 46.99
N ILE A 7 -2.93 -36.73 46.81
CA ILE A 7 -1.89 -36.33 45.87
C ILE A 7 -2.43 -36.35 44.42
N SER A 8 -3.16 -37.43 44.06
CA SER A 8 -3.77 -37.54 42.73
C SER A 8 -4.79 -36.43 42.45
N ALA A 9 -5.64 -36.12 43.41
CA ALA A 9 -6.61 -35.01 43.28
C ALA A 9 -5.94 -33.66 43.13
N MET A 10 -4.84 -33.42 43.86
CA MET A 10 -4.06 -32.19 43.76
C MET A 10 -3.39 -32.06 42.40
N ILE A 11 -2.82 -33.11 41.83
CA ILE A 11 -2.20 -33.11 40.49
C ILE A 11 -3.26 -32.83 39.41
N ILE A 12 -4.44 -33.46 39.49
CA ILE A 12 -5.53 -33.23 38.53
C ILE A 12 -6.02 -31.77 38.61
N PHE A 13 -6.16 -31.24 39.82
CA PHE A 13 -6.54 -29.82 40.03
C PHE A 13 -5.51 -28.85 39.44
N LEU A 14 -4.21 -29.05 39.72
CA LEU A 14 -3.14 -28.23 39.19
C LEU A 14 -3.10 -28.27 37.65
N PHE A 15 -3.25 -29.47 37.08
CA PHE A 15 -3.33 -29.62 35.63
C PHE A 15 -4.52 -28.85 35.04
N GLY A 16 -5.69 -28.95 35.65
CA GLY A 16 -6.90 -28.21 35.26
C GLY A 16 -6.66 -26.70 35.28
N VAL A 17 -6.03 -26.18 36.35
CA VAL A 17 -5.70 -24.74 36.47
C VAL A 17 -4.73 -24.31 35.35
N VAL A 18 -3.68 -25.08 35.07
CA VAL A 18 -2.72 -24.77 33.98
C VAL A 18 -3.42 -24.76 32.63
N VAL A 19 -4.31 -25.71 32.36
CA VAL A 19 -5.09 -25.74 31.12
C VAL A 19 -6.00 -24.52 30.98
N ILE A 20 -6.69 -24.12 32.04
CA ILE A 20 -7.56 -22.92 32.05
C ILE A 20 -6.73 -21.67 31.76
N ILE A 21 -5.58 -21.51 32.43
CA ILE A 21 -4.68 -20.37 32.22
C ILE A 21 -4.18 -20.35 30.77
N TYR A 22 -3.78 -21.51 30.23
CA TYR A 22 -3.33 -21.63 28.85
C TYR A 22 -4.42 -21.20 27.87
N PHE A 23 -5.66 -21.68 28.04
CA PHE A 23 -6.76 -21.27 27.18
C PHE A 23 -7.10 -19.79 27.30
N ALA A 24 -7.10 -19.22 28.51
CA ALA A 24 -7.34 -17.81 28.73
C ALA A 24 -6.29 -16.92 28.05
N LEU A 25 -5.01 -17.28 28.17
CA LEU A 25 -3.91 -16.56 27.49
C LEU A 25 -4.00 -16.69 25.96
N SER A 26 -4.28 -17.90 25.47
CA SER A 26 -4.44 -18.15 24.03
C SER A 26 -5.62 -17.38 23.44
N PHE A 27 -6.74 -17.33 24.15
CA PHE A 27 -7.92 -16.58 23.71
C PHE A 27 -7.67 -15.07 23.64
N ASN A 28 -7.01 -14.49 24.65
CA ASN A 28 -6.61 -13.09 24.63
C ASN A 28 -5.66 -12.76 23.47
N LEU A 29 -4.67 -13.61 23.21
CA LEU A 29 -3.74 -13.43 22.10
C LEU A 29 -4.45 -13.46 20.72
N ILE A 30 -5.44 -14.35 20.55
CA ILE A 30 -6.23 -14.44 19.32
C ILE A 30 -7.06 -13.15 19.14
N GLN A 31 -7.79 -12.70 20.16
CA GLN A 31 -8.58 -11.47 20.09
C GLN A 31 -7.72 -10.24 19.75
N HIS A 32 -6.54 -10.09 20.35
CA HIS A 32 -5.63 -8.99 20.05
C HIS A 32 -5.13 -9.03 18.61
N LYS A 33 -4.85 -10.22 18.08
CA LYS A 33 -4.40 -10.38 16.69
C LYS A 33 -5.50 -10.04 15.68
N ASP A 34 -6.72 -10.51 15.93
CA ASP A 34 -7.86 -10.22 15.06
C ASP A 34 -8.18 -8.72 15.03
N TYR A 35 -8.11 -8.07 16.19
CA TYR A 35 -8.30 -6.63 16.31
C TYR A 35 -7.23 -5.83 15.54
N LEU A 36 -5.94 -6.14 15.71
CA LEU A 36 -4.86 -5.49 14.96
C LEU A 36 -5.03 -5.68 13.45
N THR A 37 -5.47 -6.85 13.01
CA THR A 37 -5.74 -7.13 11.60
C THR A 37 -6.90 -6.28 11.07
N ALA A 38 -7.95 -6.08 11.86
CA ALA A 38 -9.06 -5.21 11.49
C ALA A 38 -8.60 -3.76 11.34
N VAL A 39 -7.83 -3.26 12.30
CA VAL A 39 -7.26 -1.90 12.26
C VAL A 39 -6.31 -1.72 11.08
N GLU A 40 -5.44 -2.69 10.79
CA GLU A 40 -4.59 -2.68 9.60
C GLU A 40 -5.42 -2.58 8.32
N ASN A 41 -6.47 -3.39 8.19
CA ASN A 41 -7.35 -3.38 7.02
C ASN A 41 -8.10 -2.05 6.87
N ASN A 42 -8.56 -1.45 7.96
CA ASN A 42 -9.23 -0.15 7.95
C ASN A 42 -8.24 0.96 7.55
N LEU A 43 -7.05 0.97 8.14
CA LEU A 43 -5.99 1.91 7.77
C LEU A 43 -5.62 1.79 6.29
N ARG A 44 -5.48 0.56 5.78
CA ARG A 44 -5.20 0.33 4.34
C ARG A 44 -6.28 0.91 3.44
N LYS A 45 -7.55 0.83 3.78
CA LYS A 45 -8.65 1.43 3.00
C LYS A 45 -8.48 2.94 2.85
N GLU A 46 -8.01 3.60 3.89
CA GLU A 46 -7.82 5.06 3.89
C GLU A 46 -6.62 5.50 3.05
N ILE A 47 -5.49 4.81 3.16
CA ILE A 47 -4.21 5.27 2.61
C ILE A 47 -3.68 4.47 1.41
N GLU A 48 -4.27 3.31 1.09
CA GLU A 48 -3.83 2.45 -0.02
C GLU A 48 -4.38 2.93 -1.37
N ILE A 49 -3.58 2.75 -2.40
CA ILE A 49 -3.98 2.86 -3.80
C ILE A 49 -3.65 1.58 -4.55
N THR A 50 -4.37 1.36 -5.64
CA THR A 50 -4.02 0.33 -6.62
C THR A 50 -3.46 1.04 -7.86
N TYR A 51 -2.33 0.56 -8.36
CA TYR A 51 -1.75 0.98 -9.62
C TYR A 51 -1.50 -0.22 -10.53
N SER A 52 -1.53 0.01 -11.83
CA SER A 52 -1.33 -1.02 -12.85
C SER A 52 -0.08 -0.75 -13.66
N LYS A 53 0.63 -1.80 -14.06
CA LYS A 53 1.78 -1.74 -14.96
C LYS A 53 1.54 -2.60 -16.19
N TYR A 54 2.03 -2.10 -17.33
CA TYR A 54 2.12 -2.82 -18.58
C TYR A 54 3.50 -2.61 -19.19
N TYR A 55 4.03 -3.60 -19.85
CA TYR A 55 5.32 -3.53 -20.51
C TYR A 55 5.13 -3.60 -22.02
N VAL A 56 5.85 -2.75 -22.74
CA VAL A 56 5.83 -2.68 -24.20
C VAL A 56 7.26 -2.60 -24.71
N SER A 57 7.64 -3.51 -25.61
CA SER A 57 8.96 -3.47 -26.24
C SER A 57 8.94 -2.64 -27.52
N ASN A 58 9.92 -1.74 -27.67
CA ASN A 58 10.18 -1.00 -28.91
C ASN A 58 11.63 -1.17 -29.32
N ASN A 59 11.87 -1.98 -30.33
CA ASN A 59 13.23 -2.28 -30.84
C ASN A 59 13.63 -1.37 -32.00
N ARG A 60 12.82 -0.39 -32.40
CA ARG A 60 13.05 0.42 -33.60
C ARG A 60 13.90 1.66 -33.38
N GLY A 61 14.10 2.08 -32.13
CA GLY A 61 14.91 3.25 -31.81
C GLY A 61 14.30 4.60 -32.25
N THR A 62 13.05 4.63 -32.66
CA THR A 62 12.28 5.80 -33.07
C THR A 62 11.17 6.09 -32.03
N CYS A 63 10.46 7.18 -32.16
CA CYS A 63 9.25 7.40 -31.37
C CYS A 63 8.22 6.30 -31.68
N LEU A 64 7.35 6.01 -30.73
CA LEU A 64 6.36 4.94 -30.84
C LEU A 64 4.97 5.56 -30.99
N ILE A 65 4.29 5.31 -32.11
CA ILE A 65 2.87 5.62 -32.25
C ILE A 65 2.07 4.34 -32.13
N ILE A 66 1.13 4.31 -31.18
CA ILE A 66 0.29 3.15 -30.90
C ILE A 66 -1.16 3.49 -31.21
N SER A 67 -1.82 2.68 -32.03
CA SER A 67 -3.26 2.80 -32.26
C SER A 67 -4.03 2.48 -30.97
N SER A 68 -5.07 3.25 -30.68
CA SER A 68 -5.93 3.02 -29.51
C SER A 68 -6.55 1.62 -29.46
N GLU A 69 -6.74 0.98 -30.62
CA GLU A 69 -7.23 -0.41 -30.72
C GLU A 69 -6.26 -1.44 -30.13
N ALA A 70 -4.95 -1.12 -30.17
CA ALA A 70 -3.89 -1.97 -29.61
C ALA A 70 -3.61 -1.68 -28.13
N ILE A 71 -4.12 -0.57 -27.61
CA ILE A 71 -3.87 -0.12 -26.22
C ILE A 71 -4.89 -0.79 -25.29
N PRO A 72 -4.46 -1.34 -24.14
CA PRO A 72 -5.37 -1.85 -23.12
C PRO A 72 -6.44 -0.81 -22.72
N LYS A 73 -7.69 -1.22 -22.63
CA LYS A 73 -8.84 -0.32 -22.32
C LYS A 73 -8.63 0.49 -21.03
N ASN A 74 -7.94 -0.09 -20.06
CA ASN A 74 -7.63 0.59 -18.81
C ASN A 74 -6.76 1.83 -19.03
N ILE A 75 -5.81 1.79 -19.95
CA ILE A 75 -4.97 2.94 -20.34
C ILE A 75 -5.81 4.00 -21.05
N VAL A 76 -6.61 3.58 -22.03
CA VAL A 76 -7.47 4.48 -22.81
C VAL A 76 -8.48 5.22 -21.92
N ASN A 77 -9.03 4.51 -20.93
CA ASN A 77 -10.04 5.07 -20.02
C ASN A 77 -9.43 5.99 -18.92
N ASN A 78 -8.13 5.97 -18.73
CA ASN A 78 -7.43 6.75 -17.68
C ASN A 78 -6.25 7.56 -18.24
N PRO A 79 -6.45 8.38 -19.30
CA PRO A 79 -5.36 9.06 -19.98
C PRO A 79 -4.61 10.06 -19.09
N ASN A 80 -5.29 10.65 -18.11
CA ASN A 80 -4.71 11.64 -17.17
C ASN A 80 -3.93 10.99 -16.02
N ASN A 81 -4.08 9.68 -15.85
CA ASN A 81 -3.43 8.91 -14.79
C ASN A 81 -2.26 8.07 -15.31
N LEU A 82 -1.87 8.30 -16.56
CA LEU A 82 -0.81 7.57 -17.24
C LEU A 82 0.54 8.22 -17.03
N THR A 83 1.55 7.43 -16.66
CA THR A 83 2.96 7.78 -16.74
C THR A 83 3.68 6.70 -17.55
N ILE A 84 4.61 7.09 -18.40
CA ILE A 84 5.39 6.17 -19.21
C ILE A 84 6.86 6.31 -18.81
N LEU A 85 7.48 5.20 -18.41
CA LEU A 85 8.90 5.13 -18.08
C LEU A 85 9.64 4.27 -19.11
N ASP A 86 10.94 4.51 -19.27
CA ASP A 86 11.83 3.57 -19.94
C ASP A 86 12.37 2.49 -18.98
N SER A 87 13.23 1.62 -19.48
CA SER A 87 13.87 0.56 -18.70
C SER A 87 14.83 1.07 -17.63
N GLN A 88 15.30 2.32 -17.73
CA GLN A 88 16.11 3.00 -16.73
C GLN A 88 15.27 3.73 -15.68
N GLY A 89 13.94 3.75 -15.85
CA GLY A 89 13.02 4.47 -15.00
C GLY A 89 12.93 5.96 -15.32
N GLU A 90 13.41 6.40 -16.48
CA GLU A 90 13.25 7.78 -16.94
C GLU A 90 11.85 7.98 -17.54
N GLU A 91 11.22 9.07 -17.17
CA GLU A 91 9.90 9.41 -17.68
C GLU A 91 9.96 9.86 -19.12
N LYS A 92 9.09 9.31 -19.95
CA LYS A 92 8.95 9.64 -21.36
C LYS A 92 7.71 10.48 -21.58
N ARG A 93 7.87 11.55 -22.37
CA ARG A 93 6.74 12.38 -22.78
C ARG A 93 5.84 11.58 -23.72
N PHE A 94 4.56 11.87 -23.67
CA PHE A 94 3.59 11.28 -24.56
C PHE A 94 2.49 12.27 -24.95
N GLN A 95 1.78 11.98 -26.01
CA GLN A 95 0.65 12.78 -26.46
C GLN A 95 -0.40 11.91 -27.14
N TRP A 96 -1.64 12.19 -26.80
CA TRP A 96 -2.78 11.62 -27.52
C TRP A 96 -3.09 12.48 -28.75
N ASN A 97 -3.00 11.88 -29.96
CA ASN A 97 -3.34 12.48 -31.23
C ASN A 97 -4.54 11.75 -31.83
N GLY A 98 -5.75 12.21 -31.50
CA GLY A 98 -6.97 11.50 -31.88
C GLY A 98 -7.01 10.08 -31.26
N ASN A 99 -7.03 9.07 -32.13
CA ASN A 99 -7.07 7.67 -31.72
C ASN A 99 -5.68 7.03 -31.54
N ASN A 100 -4.61 7.81 -31.52
CA ASN A 100 -3.24 7.31 -31.40
C ASN A 100 -2.54 7.89 -30.18
N LEU A 101 -1.73 7.10 -29.54
CA LEU A 101 -0.80 7.51 -28.49
C LEU A 101 0.60 7.61 -29.05
N ALA A 102 1.13 8.82 -29.12
CA ALA A 102 2.54 9.05 -29.47
C ALA A 102 3.39 9.07 -28.20
N VAL A 103 4.49 8.34 -28.19
CA VAL A 103 5.44 8.24 -27.07
C VAL A 103 6.83 8.62 -27.53
N GLU A 104 7.52 9.43 -26.74
CA GLU A 104 8.89 9.86 -27.00
C GLU A 104 9.83 8.68 -27.24
N LYS A 105 10.80 8.89 -28.10
CA LYS A 105 11.80 7.90 -28.49
C LYS A 105 12.48 7.19 -27.29
N ASN A 106 12.54 5.87 -27.37
CA ASN A 106 13.33 5.02 -26.49
C ASN A 106 13.83 3.78 -27.24
N ASN A 107 15.04 3.33 -26.92
CA ASN A 107 15.58 2.06 -27.39
C ASN A 107 15.35 1.01 -26.31
N GLY A 108 14.32 0.18 -26.46
CA GLY A 108 14.07 -0.89 -25.52
C GLY A 108 12.63 -0.96 -25.03
N GLN A 109 12.47 -1.19 -23.76
CA GLN A 109 11.16 -1.40 -23.13
C GLN A 109 10.59 -0.11 -22.57
N TYR A 110 9.29 0.08 -22.78
CA TYR A 110 8.50 1.05 -22.06
C TYR A 110 7.71 0.37 -20.93
N ILE A 111 7.53 1.09 -19.84
CA ILE A 111 6.69 0.72 -18.70
C ILE A 111 5.56 1.74 -18.59
N PHE A 112 4.34 1.31 -18.87
CA PHE A 112 3.15 2.13 -18.76
C PHE A 112 2.57 1.92 -17.36
N ILE A 113 2.46 2.99 -16.58
CA ILE A 113 1.94 2.97 -15.21
C ILE A 113 0.70 3.81 -15.13
N ILE A 114 -0.40 3.21 -14.67
CA ILE A 114 -1.65 3.91 -14.39
C ILE A 114 -1.78 4.02 -12.88
N SER A 115 -1.75 5.24 -12.38
CA SER A 115 -1.95 5.52 -10.95
C SER A 115 -2.77 6.78 -10.74
N PRO A 116 -3.54 6.89 -9.65
CA PRO A 116 -4.41 8.04 -9.40
C PRO A 116 -3.71 9.40 -9.36
N ASN A 117 -2.41 9.41 -9.09
CA ASN A 117 -1.62 10.63 -8.86
C ASN A 117 -0.55 10.85 -9.94
N SER A 118 -0.76 10.33 -11.14
CA SER A 118 0.13 10.60 -12.28
C SER A 118 -0.14 12.00 -12.83
N THR A 119 0.92 12.75 -13.06
CA THR A 119 0.88 14.00 -13.83
C THR A 119 1.47 13.72 -15.20
N PRO A 120 0.67 13.68 -16.28
CA PRO A 120 1.17 13.34 -17.60
C PRO A 120 2.12 14.40 -18.12
N THR A 121 3.27 13.99 -18.60
CA THR A 121 4.21 14.86 -19.31
C THR A 121 3.89 14.81 -20.79
N THR A 122 3.31 15.90 -21.32
CA THR A 122 2.80 15.96 -22.70
C THR A 122 3.76 16.65 -23.65
N GLY A 123 3.51 16.52 -24.96
CA GLY A 123 4.21 17.24 -26.01
C GLY A 123 5.26 16.41 -26.76
N VAL A 124 4.80 15.47 -27.56
CA VAL A 124 5.66 14.67 -28.46
C VAL A 124 5.26 14.91 -29.91
N ASN A 125 6.20 15.38 -30.73
CA ASN A 125 6.07 15.36 -32.18
C ASN A 125 6.68 14.06 -32.71
N CYS A 126 5.86 13.30 -33.41
CA CYS A 126 6.24 11.99 -33.95
C CYS A 126 5.56 11.82 -35.31
N ASP A 127 6.36 11.66 -36.36
CA ASP A 127 5.89 11.54 -37.73
C ASP A 127 5.91 10.07 -38.22
N GLU A 128 6.00 9.12 -37.30
CA GLU A 128 6.03 7.69 -37.61
C GLU A 128 4.63 7.15 -37.90
N GLN A 129 4.56 6.01 -38.57
CA GLN A 129 3.30 5.30 -38.79
C GLN A 129 2.84 4.59 -37.51
N PRO A 130 1.52 4.55 -37.24
CA PRO A 130 0.96 3.82 -36.11
C PRO A 130 1.37 2.34 -36.14
N THR A 131 1.67 1.81 -34.96
CA THR A 131 2.07 0.41 -34.78
C THR A 131 1.12 -0.28 -33.79
N THR A 132 1.11 -1.58 -33.81
CA THR A 132 0.34 -2.43 -32.88
C THR A 132 1.31 -3.26 -32.04
N PRO A 133 2.02 -2.66 -31.07
CA PRO A 133 2.95 -3.40 -30.22
C PRO A 133 2.19 -4.35 -29.30
N ASN A 134 2.87 -5.40 -28.88
CA ASN A 134 2.33 -6.30 -27.86
C ASN A 134 2.52 -5.69 -26.49
N PHE A 135 1.40 -5.48 -25.77
CA PHE A 135 1.41 -5.18 -24.37
C PHE A 135 1.53 -6.48 -23.55
N SER A 136 2.24 -6.43 -22.44
CA SER A 136 2.19 -7.51 -21.44
C SER A 136 0.79 -7.64 -20.85
N LEU A 137 0.56 -8.70 -20.09
CA LEU A 137 -0.58 -8.75 -19.19
C LEU A 137 -0.50 -7.62 -18.16
N GLU A 138 -1.68 -7.20 -17.69
CA GLU A 138 -1.79 -6.21 -16.61
C GLU A 138 -1.24 -6.78 -15.31
N GLU A 139 -0.29 -6.08 -14.70
CA GLU A 139 0.19 -6.36 -13.36
C GLU A 139 -0.40 -5.32 -12.41
N LYS A 140 -1.21 -5.77 -11.44
CA LYS A 140 -1.82 -4.91 -10.41
C LYS A 140 -1.03 -4.96 -9.12
N PHE A 141 -0.75 -3.79 -8.59
CA PHE A 141 -0.02 -3.62 -7.34
C PHE A 141 -0.81 -2.74 -6.38
N LYS A 142 -0.65 -3.03 -5.10
CA LYS A 142 -1.16 -2.22 -4.00
C LYS A 142 -0.02 -1.56 -3.27
N ALA A 143 -0.18 -0.30 -2.93
CA ALA A 143 0.80 0.48 -2.19
C ALA A 143 0.11 1.58 -1.39
N ILE A 144 0.72 2.02 -0.31
CA ILE A 144 0.32 3.24 0.38
C ILE A 144 0.70 4.43 -0.50
N SER A 145 -0.23 5.35 -0.72
CA SER A 145 0.03 6.61 -1.42
C SER A 145 0.65 7.64 -0.48
N PHE A 146 1.74 8.26 -0.92
CA PHE A 146 2.37 9.35 -0.17
C PHE A 146 1.43 10.54 0.03
N ASP A 147 0.62 10.89 -0.98
CA ASP A 147 -0.32 12.00 -0.87
C ASP A 147 -1.46 11.69 0.10
N LYS A 148 -2.03 10.48 0.03
CA LYS A 148 -3.03 10.05 1.02
C LYS A 148 -2.46 9.96 2.43
N LEU A 149 -1.18 9.60 2.56
CA LEU A 149 -0.50 9.57 3.85
C LEU A 149 -0.34 10.96 4.45
N LYS A 150 -0.06 11.98 3.62
CA LYS A 150 -0.06 13.39 4.05
C LYS A 150 -1.45 13.87 4.46
N GLU A 151 -2.45 13.59 3.64
CA GLU A 151 -3.85 13.90 3.95
C GLU A 151 -4.28 13.23 5.27
N PHE A 152 -3.88 11.98 5.48
CA PHE A 152 -4.10 11.27 6.74
C PHE A 152 -3.43 11.98 7.93
N GLN A 153 -2.20 12.48 7.76
CA GLN A 153 -1.49 13.25 8.78
C GLN A 153 -2.21 14.56 9.13
N GLU A 154 -2.72 15.26 8.13
CA GLU A 154 -3.52 16.47 8.33
C GLU A 154 -4.82 16.16 9.05
N ASN A 155 -5.54 15.12 8.62
CA ASN A 155 -6.77 14.66 9.25
C ASN A 155 -6.55 14.16 10.69
N TYR A 156 -5.40 13.54 10.97
CA TYR A 156 -5.03 13.15 12.33
C TYR A 156 -4.94 14.34 13.28
N SER A 157 -4.53 15.49 12.76
CA SER A 157 -4.40 16.73 13.55
C SER A 157 -5.74 17.46 13.71
N THR A 158 -6.62 17.41 12.70
CA THR A 158 -7.84 18.22 12.62
C THR A 158 -9.12 17.44 12.93
N ASN A 159 -9.18 16.17 12.55
CA ASN A 159 -10.37 15.32 12.57
C ASN A 159 -10.14 13.98 13.30
N TYR A 160 -9.34 14.00 14.36
CA TYR A 160 -8.88 12.77 15.05
C TYR A 160 -10.03 11.85 15.50
N GLU A 161 -11.12 12.39 16.02
CA GLU A 161 -12.22 11.55 16.52
C GLU A 161 -12.88 10.74 15.40
N ILE A 162 -12.97 11.30 14.18
CA ILE A 162 -13.46 10.59 13.00
C ILE A 162 -12.48 9.49 12.61
N LEU A 163 -11.17 9.80 12.54
CA LEU A 163 -10.16 8.79 12.23
C LEU A 163 -10.08 7.68 13.27
N LYS A 164 -10.25 8.03 14.54
CA LYS A 164 -10.29 7.08 15.65
C LYS A 164 -11.44 6.08 15.47
N GLU A 165 -12.62 6.56 15.09
CA GLU A 165 -13.78 5.72 14.82
C GLU A 165 -13.54 4.82 13.59
N VAL A 166 -13.11 5.40 12.47
CA VAL A 166 -12.97 4.71 11.18
C VAL A 166 -11.81 3.71 11.18
N VAL A 167 -10.66 4.10 11.73
CA VAL A 167 -9.43 3.30 11.66
C VAL A 167 -9.30 2.37 12.86
N ALA A 168 -9.49 2.89 14.07
CA ALA A 168 -9.13 2.22 15.31
C ALA A 168 -10.34 1.80 16.17
N GLU A 169 -11.54 1.74 15.58
CA GLU A 169 -12.76 1.29 16.25
C GLU A 169 -12.97 1.96 17.64
N ASN A 170 -12.76 3.27 17.69
CA ASN A 170 -12.84 4.13 18.87
C ASN A 170 -11.68 4.01 19.88
N LYS A 171 -10.63 3.21 19.60
CA LYS A 171 -9.41 3.25 20.43
C LYS A 171 -8.49 4.39 20.00
N ASN A 172 -7.73 4.91 20.96
CA ASN A 172 -6.69 5.86 20.65
C ASN A 172 -5.55 5.16 19.88
N PHE A 173 -4.90 5.89 18.97
CA PHE A 173 -3.82 5.29 18.20
C PHE A 173 -2.72 6.29 17.85
N ASN A 174 -1.53 5.75 17.65
CA ASN A 174 -0.39 6.41 17.02
C ASN A 174 0.02 5.62 15.78
N LEU A 175 0.51 6.31 14.77
CA LEU A 175 1.01 5.72 13.53
C LEU A 175 2.42 6.21 13.26
N GLU A 176 3.31 5.28 12.90
CA GLU A 176 4.65 5.56 12.46
C GLU A 176 4.93 4.83 11.15
N VAL A 177 5.49 5.54 10.17
CA VAL A 177 5.93 4.97 8.90
C VAL A 177 7.43 5.15 8.79
N SER A 178 8.17 4.05 8.63
CA SER A 178 9.63 4.09 8.57
C SER A 178 10.14 4.86 7.35
N PRO A 179 11.34 5.43 7.42
CA PRO A 179 11.94 6.13 6.29
C PRO A 179 12.31 5.17 5.16
N CYS A 180 12.39 5.69 3.93
CA CYS A 180 12.96 5.02 2.78
C CYS A 180 13.46 6.05 1.75
N LEU A 181 14.61 5.81 1.14
CA LEU A 181 15.19 6.66 0.09
C LEU A 181 15.07 8.17 0.41
N ILE A 182 14.16 8.86 -0.30
CA ILE A 182 13.89 10.29 -0.14
C ILE A 182 12.81 10.60 0.90
N PHE A 183 12.07 9.60 1.35
CA PHE A 183 11.04 9.76 2.38
C PHE A 183 11.68 9.63 3.76
N LYS A 184 11.60 10.70 4.55
CA LYS A 184 12.23 10.76 5.88
C LYS A 184 11.46 10.01 6.98
N GLY A 185 10.38 9.34 6.61
CA GLY A 185 9.43 8.74 7.55
C GLY A 185 8.34 9.73 7.95
N MET A 186 7.31 9.20 8.61
CA MET A 186 6.21 9.99 9.16
C MET A 186 5.81 9.43 10.52
N THR A 187 5.51 10.33 11.45
CA THR A 187 4.96 9.96 12.75
C THR A 187 3.78 10.86 13.06
N VAL A 188 2.63 10.26 13.36
CA VAL A 188 1.49 10.95 13.98
C VAL A 188 1.27 10.33 15.35
N SER A 189 1.26 11.17 16.38
CA SER A 189 1.23 10.67 17.75
C SER A 189 0.47 11.58 18.69
N ARG A 190 -0.20 10.97 19.65
CA ARG A 190 -0.78 11.59 20.84
C ARG A 190 -0.08 11.06 22.09
N HIS A 191 -0.22 11.77 23.17
CA HIS A 191 0.31 11.35 24.46
C HIS A 191 -0.34 10.05 24.92
N ILE A 192 0.45 9.04 25.21
CA ILE A 192 -0.03 7.79 25.80
C ILE A 192 -0.04 7.98 27.32
N PRO A 193 -1.22 7.85 27.99
CA PRO A 193 -1.29 7.97 29.42
C PRO A 193 -0.43 6.91 30.13
N LYS A 194 0.04 7.23 31.35
CA LYS A 194 0.71 6.24 32.19
C LYS A 194 -0.30 5.18 32.63
N ASN A 195 0.12 3.94 32.72
CA ASN A 195 -0.66 2.80 33.21
C ASN A 195 -1.82 2.37 32.30
N VAL A 196 -1.78 2.64 31.02
CA VAL A 196 -2.67 2.01 30.02
C VAL A 196 -1.96 0.87 29.32
N GLU A 197 -2.72 -0.14 28.95
CA GLU A 197 -2.24 -1.21 28.11
C GLU A 197 -2.11 -0.72 26.65
N VAL A 198 -0.96 -0.98 26.04
CA VAL A 198 -0.70 -0.58 24.65
C VAL A 198 -0.51 -1.83 23.81
N THR A 199 -1.38 -2.00 22.82
CA THR A 199 -1.21 -3.03 21.80
C THR A 199 -0.51 -2.42 20.58
N ALA A 200 0.55 -3.06 20.09
CA ALA A 200 1.29 -2.59 18.93
C ALA A 200 1.35 -3.65 17.83
N GLY A 201 1.25 -3.21 16.58
CA GLY A 201 1.39 -4.03 15.39
C GLY A 201 2.31 -3.37 14.36
N GLU A 202 3.01 -4.20 13.60
CA GLU A 202 3.89 -3.77 12.52
C GLU A 202 3.60 -4.58 11.27
N PHE A 203 3.56 -3.91 10.12
CA PHE A 203 3.37 -4.58 8.84
C PHE A 203 4.19 -3.92 7.72
N PRO A 204 4.80 -4.72 6.84
CA PRO A 204 5.53 -4.21 5.69
C PRO A 204 4.56 -3.80 4.58
N VAL A 205 4.87 -2.69 3.92
CA VAL A 205 4.10 -2.20 2.76
C VAL A 205 5.01 -1.50 1.77
N LYS A 206 4.53 -1.34 0.54
CA LYS A 206 5.15 -0.46 -0.45
C LYS A 206 4.58 0.95 -0.31
N LEU A 207 5.47 1.94 -0.28
CA LEU A 207 5.10 3.36 -0.36
C LEU A 207 5.28 3.83 -1.80
N PHE A 208 4.19 4.28 -2.40
CA PHE A 208 4.17 4.89 -3.72
C PHE A 208 4.30 6.41 -3.56
N ILE A 209 5.45 6.95 -3.91
CA ILE A 209 5.72 8.41 -3.86
C ILE A 209 5.44 9.00 -5.24
N THR A 210 6.00 8.42 -6.27
CA THR A 210 5.76 8.73 -7.68
C THR A 210 5.84 7.42 -8.48
N PRO A 211 5.39 7.40 -9.74
CA PRO A 211 5.59 6.23 -10.62
C PRO A 211 7.04 5.73 -10.70
N LYS A 212 8.01 6.63 -10.54
CA LYS A 212 9.46 6.33 -10.48
C LYS A 212 9.94 5.80 -9.14
N ILE A 213 9.28 6.19 -8.05
CA ILE A 213 9.80 6.00 -6.69
C ILE A 213 8.78 5.22 -5.87
N ILE A 214 9.04 3.94 -5.77
CA ILE A 214 8.29 3.01 -4.94
C ILE A 214 9.30 2.33 -4.03
N CYS A 215 9.10 2.40 -2.73
CA CYS A 215 10.03 1.80 -1.77
C CYS A 215 9.31 1.00 -0.69
N ASP A 216 10.02 0.06 -0.10
CA ASP A 216 9.50 -0.72 1.01
C ASP A 216 9.61 0.09 2.30
N VAL A 217 8.51 0.18 3.04
CA VAL A 217 8.43 0.81 4.36
C VAL A 217 7.75 -0.12 5.34
N LYS A 218 7.95 0.15 6.61
CA LYS A 218 7.27 -0.52 7.70
C LYS A 218 6.31 0.47 8.35
N VAL A 219 5.06 0.06 8.50
CA VAL A 219 4.05 0.80 9.26
C VAL A 219 3.93 0.18 10.63
N THR A 220 4.06 1.01 11.67
CA THR A 220 3.85 0.62 13.07
C THR A 220 2.63 1.37 13.58
N ILE A 221 1.67 0.66 14.15
CA ILE A 221 0.50 1.22 14.82
C ILE A 221 0.51 0.83 16.29
N LYS A 222 0.22 1.79 17.16
CA LYS A 222 0.07 1.60 18.60
C LYS A 222 -1.33 1.99 19.00
N LEU A 223 -2.02 1.15 19.75
CA LEU A 223 -3.41 1.30 20.15
C LEU A 223 -3.53 1.27 21.67
N TRP A 224 -4.40 2.12 22.25
CA TRP A 224 -4.74 2.11 23.67
C TRP A 224 -6.16 2.66 23.90
N ASP A 225 -6.72 2.34 25.06
CA ASP A 225 -8.04 2.85 25.50
C ASP A 225 -7.97 4.27 26.05
#